data_b133baabc80d672302145ad76c8e6a6a
#
_entry.id   b133baabc80d672302145ad76c8e6a6a
#
_cell.length_a   1.000
_cell.length_b   1.000
_cell.length_c   1.000
_cell.angle_alpha   90.00
_cell.angle_beta   90.00
_cell.angle_gamma   90.00
#
_symmetry.space_group_name_H-M   'P 1'
#
loop_
_entity.id
_entity.type
_entity.pdbx_description
1 polymer ?
#
loop_
_entity_poly.entity_id
_entity_poly.type
_entity_poly.pdbx_seq_one_letter_code
_entity_poly.pdbx_strand_id
1 'polypeptide(L)'
;DHQATNASTKELFAHLRKDDQWIVRDDVFIKFLERKGPLTVGYGSPGRTGPELEFGTVMGNYFEEPVILIKAAWGGHSLYKLFRSPSAGFPAEGELDKELKQAQERVAKNNEKNKKNDPLPTMEDIKKPYGSSYRNMMAELKDVIDNSGTMFPALKGRKLEVAGFVWFQGWNDQYGAENEYESNMKHFIKDIRKDLNAPKLPFVIAAMGQNGSKPAKGAMLIIQQA
;
A
#
# COMPACT_ATOMS: atom_id res chain seq x y z
N ASP A 1 -10.20 -9.52 -16.71
CA ASP A 1 -10.44 -10.15 -18.03
C ASP A 1 -11.09 -9.20 -19.04
N HIS A 2 -12.09 -8.43 -18.68
CA HIS A 2 -12.80 -7.55 -19.62
C HIS A 2 -11.87 -6.63 -20.45
N GLN A 3 -10.90 -5.99 -19.82
CA GLN A 3 -9.95 -5.14 -20.55
C GLN A 3 -9.01 -5.94 -21.46
N ALA A 4 -8.59 -7.13 -21.06
CA ALA A 4 -7.70 -7.98 -21.82
C ALA A 4 -8.39 -8.67 -23.01
N THR A 5 -9.71 -8.70 -23.04
CA THR A 5 -10.51 -9.26 -24.14
C THR A 5 -11.22 -8.19 -24.97
N ASN A 6 -11.26 -6.94 -24.51
CA ASN A 6 -11.85 -5.82 -25.21
C ASN A 6 -11.01 -5.44 -26.45
N ALA A 7 -11.65 -5.30 -27.61
CA ALA A 7 -10.98 -5.00 -28.87
C ALA A 7 -10.06 -3.76 -28.83
N SER A 8 -10.41 -2.76 -28.01
CA SER A 8 -9.66 -1.50 -27.91
C SER A 8 -8.46 -1.56 -26.94
N THR A 9 -8.38 -2.57 -26.07
CA THR A 9 -7.38 -2.64 -25.02
C THR A 9 -6.60 -3.96 -24.96
N LYS A 10 -7.04 -4.99 -25.69
CA LYS A 10 -6.41 -6.33 -25.65
C LYS A 10 -4.91 -6.34 -25.95
N GLU A 11 -4.48 -5.49 -26.87
CA GLU A 11 -3.07 -5.39 -27.26
C GLU A 11 -2.17 -4.92 -26.12
N LEU A 12 -2.70 -4.11 -25.18
CA LEU A 12 -1.97 -3.66 -24.00
C LEU A 12 -1.63 -4.82 -23.04
N PHE A 13 -2.36 -5.90 -23.12
CA PHE A 13 -2.20 -7.07 -22.23
C PHE A 13 -1.69 -8.32 -22.97
N ALA A 14 -1.38 -8.22 -24.26
CA ALA A 14 -0.97 -9.36 -25.08
C ALA A 14 0.26 -10.06 -24.52
N HIS A 15 1.25 -9.30 -24.05
CA HIS A 15 2.49 -9.81 -23.47
C HIS A 15 2.33 -10.51 -22.12
N LEU A 16 1.18 -10.32 -21.46
CA LEU A 16 0.83 -10.99 -20.19
C LEU A 16 0.01 -12.26 -20.40
N ARG A 17 -0.22 -12.66 -21.67
CA ARG A 17 -1.07 -13.79 -22.04
C ARG A 17 -0.34 -14.72 -23.00
N LYS A 18 -0.65 -16.01 -22.90
CA LYS A 18 -0.21 -17.05 -23.83
C LYS A 18 -1.40 -18.00 -24.04
N ASP A 19 -1.70 -18.31 -25.30
CA ASP A 19 -2.79 -19.23 -25.68
C ASP A 19 -4.13 -18.85 -25.00
N ASP A 20 -4.46 -17.55 -25.01
CA ASP A 20 -5.64 -16.95 -24.35
C ASP A 20 -5.72 -17.12 -22.82
N GLN A 21 -4.67 -17.60 -22.19
CA GLN A 21 -4.55 -17.71 -20.73
C GLN A 21 -3.60 -16.65 -20.18
N TRP A 22 -3.82 -16.25 -18.93
CA TRP A 22 -2.87 -15.41 -18.21
C TRP A 22 -1.61 -16.21 -17.89
N ILE A 23 -0.46 -15.60 -18.14
CA ILE A 23 0.83 -16.18 -17.77
C ILE A 23 0.90 -16.31 -16.25
N VAL A 24 1.34 -17.46 -15.79
CA VAL A 24 1.72 -17.72 -14.40
C VAL A 24 3.24 -17.78 -14.38
N ARG A 25 3.89 -16.85 -13.68
CA ARG A 25 5.36 -16.78 -13.60
C ARG A 25 5.88 -17.84 -12.64
N ASP A 26 6.95 -18.53 -12.98
CA ASP A 26 7.65 -19.49 -12.13
C ASP A 26 8.90 -18.90 -11.45
N ASP A 27 9.30 -17.71 -11.87
CA ASP A 27 10.43 -16.91 -11.40
C ASP A 27 10.04 -15.67 -10.58
N VAL A 28 8.75 -15.28 -10.58
CA VAL A 28 8.23 -14.17 -9.80
C VAL A 28 7.14 -14.64 -8.86
N PHE A 29 7.28 -14.33 -7.59
CA PHE A 29 6.35 -14.70 -6.53
C PHE A 29 5.72 -13.45 -5.92
N ILE A 30 4.53 -13.59 -5.33
CA ILE A 30 3.84 -12.49 -4.66
C ILE A 30 3.18 -12.95 -3.37
N LYS A 31 3.27 -12.12 -2.33
CA LYS A 31 2.48 -12.19 -1.10
C LYS A 31 1.62 -10.94 -1.00
N PHE A 32 0.31 -11.12 -0.84
CA PHE A 32 -0.65 -10.05 -0.60
C PHE A 32 -1.73 -10.50 0.38
N LEU A 33 -1.69 -10.00 1.58
CA LEU A 33 -2.54 -10.47 2.68
C LEU A 33 -2.43 -12.00 2.81
N GLU A 34 -3.54 -12.71 2.85
CA GLU A 34 -3.55 -14.19 2.95
C GLU A 34 -3.21 -14.90 1.63
N ARG A 35 -3.14 -14.17 0.52
CA ARG A 35 -2.84 -14.74 -0.81
C ARG A 35 -1.35 -14.73 -1.07
N LYS A 36 -0.83 -15.86 -1.55
CA LYS A 36 0.57 -16.01 -1.95
C LYS A 36 0.70 -17.05 -3.06
N GLY A 37 1.70 -16.91 -3.88
CA GLY A 37 2.00 -17.85 -4.97
C GLY A 37 2.82 -17.23 -6.08
N PRO A 38 2.93 -17.93 -7.22
CA PRO A 38 3.52 -17.39 -8.42
C PRO A 38 2.72 -16.19 -8.93
N LEU A 39 3.42 -15.20 -9.52
CA LEU A 39 2.76 -14.00 -10.00
C LEU A 39 1.86 -14.31 -11.20
N THR A 40 0.63 -13.91 -11.09
CA THR A 40 -0.39 -13.91 -12.15
C THR A 40 -1.48 -12.89 -11.78
N VAL A 41 -2.63 -12.92 -12.46
CA VAL A 41 -3.81 -12.11 -12.09
C VAL A 41 -4.39 -12.50 -10.74
N GLY A 42 -5.19 -11.61 -10.14
CA GLY A 42 -5.95 -11.92 -8.91
C GLY A 42 -5.35 -11.40 -7.62
N TYR A 43 -4.24 -10.66 -7.66
CA TYR A 43 -3.63 -10.02 -6.48
C TYR A 43 -4.06 -8.56 -6.28
N GLY A 44 -5.11 -8.11 -6.95
CA GLY A 44 -5.82 -6.86 -6.68
C GLY A 44 -6.94 -7.02 -5.66
N SER A 45 -7.93 -6.12 -5.70
CA SER A 45 -9.22 -6.32 -5.04
C SER A 45 -9.92 -7.57 -5.59
N PRO A 46 -10.91 -8.17 -4.89
CA PRO A 46 -11.56 -9.38 -5.38
C PRO A 46 -11.96 -9.29 -6.86
N GLY A 47 -11.49 -10.24 -7.67
CA GLY A 47 -11.72 -10.27 -9.12
C GLY A 47 -10.96 -9.22 -9.94
N ARG A 48 -9.98 -8.54 -9.36
CA ARG A 48 -9.20 -7.48 -10.04
C ARG A 48 -7.70 -7.72 -9.94
N THR A 49 -6.96 -7.04 -10.80
CA THR A 49 -5.50 -7.00 -10.83
C THR A 49 -5.06 -5.54 -10.65
N GLY A 50 -3.97 -5.31 -9.96
CA GLY A 50 -3.33 -4.01 -9.79
C GLY A 50 -2.01 -3.91 -10.57
N PRO A 51 -1.21 -2.88 -10.30
CA PRO A 51 0.07 -2.65 -10.98
C PRO A 51 1.12 -3.74 -10.71
N GLU A 52 0.91 -4.58 -9.70
CA GLU A 52 1.83 -5.67 -9.33
C GLU A 52 2.10 -6.64 -10.47
N LEU A 53 1.10 -6.89 -11.34
CA LEU A 53 1.24 -7.86 -12.43
C LEU A 53 2.28 -7.38 -13.46
N GLU A 54 2.12 -6.16 -13.95
CA GLU A 54 3.07 -5.58 -14.91
C GLU A 54 4.42 -5.33 -14.29
N PHE A 55 4.44 -4.71 -13.10
CA PHE A 55 5.68 -4.45 -12.37
C PHE A 55 6.49 -5.74 -12.15
N GLY A 56 5.85 -6.80 -11.66
CA GLY A 56 6.53 -8.06 -11.44
C GLY A 56 6.97 -8.75 -12.73
N THR A 57 6.21 -8.61 -13.81
CA THR A 57 6.60 -9.14 -15.12
C THR A 57 7.87 -8.44 -15.63
N VAL A 58 7.92 -7.10 -15.53
CA VAL A 58 9.12 -6.33 -15.91
C VAL A 58 10.32 -6.69 -15.05
N MET A 59 10.14 -6.81 -13.73
CA MET A 59 11.23 -7.17 -12.82
C MET A 59 11.75 -8.59 -13.06
N GLY A 60 10.86 -9.58 -13.27
CA GLY A 60 11.26 -10.94 -13.58
C GLY A 60 11.94 -11.09 -14.93
N ASN A 61 11.62 -10.23 -15.90
CA ASN A 61 12.33 -10.20 -17.19
C ASN A 61 13.71 -9.53 -17.10
N TYR A 62 13.94 -8.71 -16.08
CA TYR A 62 15.20 -7.99 -15.87
C TYR A 62 16.20 -8.75 -15.01
N PHE A 63 15.75 -9.40 -13.92
CA PHE A 63 16.61 -10.16 -13.02
C PHE A 63 16.67 -11.62 -13.43
N GLU A 64 17.86 -12.22 -13.33
CA GLU A 64 18.05 -13.67 -13.50
C GLU A 64 17.63 -14.43 -12.23
N GLU A 65 17.72 -13.78 -11.06
CA GLU A 65 17.29 -14.34 -9.79
C GLU A 65 15.77 -14.23 -9.62
N PRO A 66 15.15 -15.16 -8.88
CA PRO A 66 13.73 -15.06 -8.55
C PRO A 66 13.37 -13.79 -7.80
N VAL A 67 12.27 -13.18 -8.18
CA VAL A 67 11.74 -11.94 -7.57
C VAL A 67 10.57 -12.26 -6.66
N ILE A 68 10.52 -11.62 -5.49
CA ILE A 68 9.35 -11.62 -4.61
C ILE A 68 8.76 -10.21 -4.52
N LEU A 69 7.46 -10.10 -4.78
CA LEU A 69 6.68 -8.92 -4.50
C LEU A 69 5.95 -9.08 -3.16
N ILE A 70 6.19 -8.17 -2.24
CA ILE A 70 5.46 -8.11 -0.97
C ILE A 70 4.52 -6.92 -1.05
N LYS A 71 3.25 -7.19 -1.24
CA LYS A 71 2.24 -6.15 -1.44
C LYS A 71 1.50 -5.87 -0.15
N ALA A 72 1.67 -4.66 0.38
CA ALA A 72 0.97 -4.12 1.55
C ALA A 72 0.04 -2.99 1.12
N ALA A 73 -1.21 -3.29 0.81
CA ALA A 73 -2.16 -2.33 0.28
C ALA A 73 -3.56 -2.55 0.86
N TRP A 74 -4.15 -1.48 1.38
CA TRP A 74 -5.51 -1.46 1.95
C TRP A 74 -6.26 -0.24 1.41
N GLY A 75 -7.52 -0.43 1.04
CA GLY A 75 -8.36 0.66 0.55
C GLY A 75 -8.69 1.67 1.64
N GLY A 76 -8.65 2.96 1.32
CA GLY A 76 -9.04 4.01 2.27
C GLY A 76 -7.94 4.47 3.23
N HIS A 77 -6.69 3.97 3.10
CA HIS A 77 -5.62 4.29 4.04
C HIS A 77 -4.80 5.51 3.57
N SER A 78 -4.64 6.50 4.47
CA SER A 78 -3.84 7.70 4.25
C SER A 78 -2.42 7.55 4.79
N LEU A 79 -1.49 8.30 4.21
CA LEU A 79 -0.15 8.48 4.76
C LEU A 79 -0.20 9.28 6.07
N TYR A 80 -1.10 10.26 6.14
CA TYR A 80 -1.31 11.09 7.33
C TYR A 80 -1.63 10.29 8.58
N LYS A 81 -2.46 9.25 8.49
CA LYS A 81 -2.96 8.51 9.66
C LYS A 81 -2.46 7.06 9.70
N LEU A 82 -2.95 6.21 8.80
CA LEU A 82 -2.75 4.77 8.92
C LEU A 82 -1.34 4.32 8.51
N PHE A 83 -0.74 4.95 7.51
CA PHE A 83 0.66 4.73 7.13
C PHE A 83 1.65 5.68 7.80
N ARG A 84 1.20 6.51 8.76
CA ARG A 84 2.08 7.44 9.47
C ARG A 84 3.24 6.70 10.11
N SER A 85 4.46 7.06 9.73
CA SER A 85 5.66 6.39 10.21
C SER A 85 6.07 6.89 11.60
N PRO A 86 6.85 6.13 12.37
CA PRO A 86 7.19 6.47 13.75
C PRO A 86 7.82 7.84 13.94
N SER A 87 8.75 8.24 13.05
CA SER A 87 9.45 9.53 13.19
C SER A 87 8.58 10.75 12.84
N ALA A 88 7.43 10.55 12.19
CA ALA A 88 6.46 11.62 11.96
C ALA A 88 5.71 12.02 13.26
N GLY A 89 5.76 11.18 14.30
CA GLY A 89 5.05 11.42 15.55
C GLY A 89 3.53 11.45 15.38
N PHE A 90 2.81 11.95 16.37
CA PHE A 90 1.38 12.23 16.25
C PHE A 90 1.15 13.64 15.69
N PRO A 91 -0.03 13.92 15.11
CA PRO A 91 -0.46 15.29 14.82
C PRO A 91 -0.46 16.18 16.08
N ALA A 92 -0.56 17.49 15.87
CA ALA A 92 -0.67 18.44 16.98
C ALA A 92 -1.81 18.06 17.92
N GLU A 93 -1.63 18.29 19.23
CA GLU A 93 -2.61 17.93 20.26
C GLU A 93 -4.00 18.46 19.96
N GLY A 94 -4.11 19.71 19.51
CA GLY A 94 -5.39 20.31 19.14
C GLY A 94 -6.13 19.61 17.99
N GLU A 95 -5.40 18.97 17.05
CA GLU A 95 -6.03 18.16 16.00
C GLU A 95 -6.53 16.81 16.56
N LEU A 96 -5.79 16.20 17.48
CA LEU A 96 -6.21 14.98 18.16
C LEU A 96 -7.44 15.24 19.05
N ASP A 97 -7.49 16.36 19.77
CA ASP A 97 -8.64 16.76 20.61
C ASP A 97 -9.88 16.99 19.74
N LYS A 98 -9.72 17.63 18.60
CA LYS A 98 -10.80 17.83 17.63
C LYS A 98 -11.31 16.50 17.09
N GLU A 99 -10.41 15.57 16.75
CA GLU A 99 -10.78 14.23 16.30
C GLU A 99 -11.51 13.45 17.40
N LEU A 100 -11.03 13.52 18.64
CA LEU A 100 -11.68 12.89 19.80
C LEU A 100 -13.10 13.41 19.99
N LYS A 101 -13.29 14.74 20.01
CA LYS A 101 -14.60 15.35 20.14
C LYS A 101 -15.57 14.90 19.05
N GLN A 102 -15.13 14.90 17.79
CA GLN A 102 -15.95 14.44 16.66
C GLN A 102 -16.32 12.95 16.78
N ALA A 103 -15.38 12.12 17.23
CA ALA A 103 -15.62 10.69 17.43
C ALA A 103 -16.64 10.47 18.56
N GLN A 104 -16.51 11.15 19.68
CA GLN A 104 -17.44 11.09 20.80
C GLN A 104 -18.84 11.55 20.41
N GLU A 105 -18.98 12.68 19.71
CA GLU A 105 -20.25 13.16 19.20
C GLU A 105 -20.93 12.15 18.25
N ARG A 106 -20.15 11.50 17.37
CA ARG A 106 -20.67 10.48 16.46
C ARG A 106 -21.18 9.26 17.22
N VAL A 107 -20.45 8.77 18.22
CA VAL A 107 -20.89 7.63 19.04
C VAL A 107 -22.13 8.00 19.86
N ALA A 108 -22.16 9.17 20.48
CA ALA A 108 -23.32 9.66 21.26
C ALA A 108 -24.60 9.72 20.37
N LYS A 109 -24.51 10.32 19.19
CA LYS A 109 -25.61 10.38 18.23
C LYS A 109 -26.06 8.98 17.75
N ASN A 110 -25.09 8.06 17.55
CA ASN A 110 -25.43 6.69 17.16
C ASN A 110 -26.14 5.93 18.29
N ASN A 111 -25.69 6.13 19.54
CA ASN A 111 -26.32 5.56 20.74
C ASN A 111 -27.78 6.05 20.89
N GLU A 112 -28.00 7.35 20.77
CA GLU A 112 -29.33 7.95 20.83
C GLU A 112 -30.26 7.35 19.75
N LYS A 113 -29.80 7.40 18.48
CA LYS A 113 -30.56 6.91 17.34
C LYS A 113 -30.94 5.45 17.41
N ASN A 114 -30.00 4.60 17.87
CA ASN A 114 -30.16 3.14 17.85
C ASN A 114 -30.47 2.56 19.24
N LYS A 115 -30.70 3.40 20.26
CA LYS A 115 -30.92 2.99 21.66
C LYS A 115 -29.81 2.05 22.19
N LYS A 116 -28.54 2.38 21.86
CA LYS A 116 -27.35 1.68 22.29
C LYS A 116 -26.65 2.43 23.43
N ASN A 117 -25.71 1.77 24.08
CA ASN A 117 -24.87 2.36 25.11
C ASN A 117 -23.39 1.99 24.85
N ASP A 118 -22.93 2.19 23.63
CA ASP A 118 -21.54 1.96 23.27
C ASP A 118 -20.67 3.01 24.02
N PRO A 119 -19.50 2.63 24.57
CA PRO A 119 -18.64 3.56 25.31
C PRO A 119 -18.11 4.67 24.36
N LEU A 120 -17.96 5.86 24.91
CA LEU A 120 -17.34 6.96 24.17
C LEU A 120 -15.85 6.69 24.00
N PRO A 121 -15.28 6.99 22.82
CA PRO A 121 -13.86 6.78 22.57
C PRO A 121 -13.00 7.69 23.45
N THR A 122 -11.84 7.17 23.81
CA THR A 122 -10.79 7.85 24.56
C THR A 122 -9.71 8.40 23.61
N MET A 123 -8.78 9.19 24.12
CA MET A 123 -7.62 9.65 23.36
C MET A 123 -6.75 8.48 22.89
N GLU A 124 -6.66 7.41 23.67
CA GLU A 124 -5.94 6.21 23.27
C GLU A 124 -6.58 5.54 22.06
N ASP A 125 -7.92 5.46 22.01
CA ASP A 125 -8.66 4.93 20.88
C ASP A 125 -8.44 5.76 19.60
N ILE A 126 -8.29 7.10 19.75
CA ILE A 126 -7.95 7.99 18.64
C ILE A 126 -6.52 7.76 18.14
N LYS A 127 -5.55 7.59 19.04
CA LYS A 127 -4.14 7.41 18.72
C LYS A 127 -3.80 6.03 18.15
N LYS A 128 -4.49 4.98 18.59
CA LYS A 128 -4.23 3.58 18.22
C LYS A 128 -4.16 3.31 16.70
N PRO A 129 -5.04 3.86 15.85
CA PRO A 129 -4.98 3.68 14.40
C PRO A 129 -3.77 4.32 13.73
N TYR A 130 -3.17 5.37 14.33
CA TYR A 130 -2.02 6.03 13.73
C TYR A 130 -0.85 5.06 13.56
N GLY A 131 -0.34 4.96 12.34
CA GLY A 131 0.75 4.05 11.99
C GLY A 131 0.38 2.57 11.95
N SER A 132 -0.89 2.20 12.07
CA SER A 132 -1.29 0.79 12.07
C SER A 132 -0.93 0.07 10.77
N SER A 133 -1.11 0.71 9.60
CA SER A 133 -0.72 0.11 8.32
C SER A 133 0.78 0.08 8.12
N TYR A 134 1.51 1.07 8.66
CA TYR A 134 2.97 1.03 8.70
C TYR A 134 3.44 -0.21 9.47
N ARG A 135 2.93 -0.42 10.68
CA ARG A 135 3.29 -1.59 11.51
C ARG A 135 2.92 -2.90 10.85
N ASN A 136 1.72 -2.99 10.26
CA ASN A 136 1.28 -4.19 9.56
C ASN A 136 2.15 -4.50 8.33
N MET A 137 2.48 -3.48 7.54
CA MET A 137 3.37 -3.61 6.39
C MET A 137 4.76 -4.14 6.81
N MET A 138 5.33 -3.60 7.88
CA MET A 138 6.62 -4.06 8.39
C MET A 138 6.54 -5.49 8.95
N ALA A 139 5.44 -5.86 9.57
CA ALA A 139 5.21 -7.23 10.04
C ALA A 139 5.08 -8.22 8.86
N GLU A 140 4.33 -7.89 7.83
CA GLU A 140 4.21 -8.69 6.60
C GLU A 140 5.57 -8.88 5.91
N LEU A 141 6.35 -7.80 5.81
CA LEU A 141 7.69 -7.88 5.23
C LEU A 141 8.60 -8.80 6.03
N LYS A 142 8.61 -8.64 7.36
CA LYS A 142 9.40 -9.50 8.25
C LYS A 142 8.99 -10.96 8.14
N ASP A 143 7.70 -11.24 8.12
CA ASP A 143 7.17 -12.60 7.98
C ASP A 143 7.64 -13.25 6.67
N VAL A 144 7.59 -12.52 5.55
CA VAL A 144 8.08 -13.04 4.26
C VAL A 144 9.60 -13.28 4.29
N ILE A 145 10.38 -12.36 4.86
CA ILE A 145 11.84 -12.52 4.94
C ILE A 145 12.19 -13.76 5.77
N ASP A 146 11.55 -13.94 6.93
CA ASP A 146 11.83 -15.03 7.85
C ASP A 146 11.32 -16.40 7.33
N ASN A 147 10.23 -16.41 6.57
CA ASN A 147 9.51 -17.64 6.19
C ASN A 147 9.41 -17.88 4.68
N SER A 148 10.20 -17.19 3.86
CA SER A 148 10.11 -17.27 2.38
C SER A 148 10.21 -18.69 1.83
N GLY A 149 11.14 -19.49 2.35
CA GLY A 149 11.33 -20.89 1.90
C GLY A 149 10.17 -21.83 2.27
N THR A 150 9.39 -21.49 3.30
CA THR A 150 8.15 -22.20 3.66
C THR A 150 6.97 -21.70 2.82
N MET A 151 6.91 -20.40 2.58
CA MET A 151 5.84 -19.78 1.78
C MET A 151 5.95 -20.14 0.29
N PHE A 152 7.19 -20.20 -0.20
CA PHE A 152 7.52 -20.43 -1.61
C PHE A 152 8.60 -21.51 -1.69
N PRO A 153 8.26 -22.80 -1.85
CA PRO A 153 9.21 -23.89 -1.85
C PRO A 153 10.38 -23.75 -2.84
N ALA A 154 10.15 -23.06 -3.97
CA ALA A 154 11.17 -22.74 -4.96
C ALA A 154 12.29 -21.82 -4.42
N LEU A 155 12.05 -21.11 -3.30
CA LEU A 155 12.99 -20.20 -2.66
C LEU A 155 13.67 -20.81 -1.42
N LYS A 156 13.44 -22.09 -1.15
CA LYS A 156 14.02 -22.77 0.01
C LYS A 156 15.56 -22.69 -0.01
N GLY A 157 16.12 -22.21 1.10
CA GLY A 157 17.56 -22.05 1.26
C GLY A 157 18.14 -20.78 0.61
N ARG A 158 17.34 -19.97 -0.06
CA ARG A 158 17.78 -18.68 -0.62
C ARG A 158 17.64 -17.57 0.44
N LYS A 159 18.64 -16.68 0.48
CA LYS A 159 18.57 -15.45 1.29
C LYS A 159 17.88 -14.38 0.46
N LEU A 160 16.90 -13.69 1.06
CA LEU A 160 16.24 -12.55 0.42
C LEU A 160 17.05 -11.28 0.63
N GLU A 161 17.06 -10.43 -0.39
CA GLU A 161 17.56 -9.06 -0.36
C GLU A 161 16.39 -8.12 -0.70
N VAL A 162 16.22 -7.06 0.09
CA VAL A 162 15.22 -6.03 -0.20
C VAL A 162 15.81 -5.08 -1.24
N ALA A 163 15.42 -5.25 -2.49
CA ALA A 163 15.98 -4.55 -3.64
C ALA A 163 15.39 -3.13 -3.85
N GLY A 164 14.19 -2.85 -3.38
CA GLY A 164 13.55 -1.56 -3.54
C GLY A 164 12.17 -1.49 -2.89
N PHE A 165 11.63 -0.28 -2.85
CA PHE A 165 10.29 0.01 -2.34
C PHE A 165 9.51 0.82 -3.37
N VAL A 166 8.28 0.43 -3.64
CA VAL A 166 7.37 1.16 -4.56
C VAL A 166 6.19 1.68 -3.77
N TRP A 167 5.95 2.99 -3.86
CA TRP A 167 4.85 3.67 -3.22
C TRP A 167 3.84 4.17 -4.26
N PHE A 168 2.60 3.74 -4.14
CA PHE A 168 1.50 4.19 -5.00
C PHE A 168 0.27 4.50 -4.14
N GLN A 169 0.23 5.69 -3.58
CA GLN A 169 -0.82 6.16 -2.68
C GLN A 169 -0.89 7.69 -2.73
N GLY A 170 -1.99 8.30 -2.30
CA GLY A 170 -2.20 9.75 -2.22
C GLY A 170 -3.68 10.12 -2.17
N TRP A 171 -4.56 9.26 -2.65
CA TRP A 171 -6.00 9.56 -2.78
C TRP A 171 -6.64 10.03 -1.48
N ASN A 172 -6.35 9.37 -0.37
CA ASN A 172 -7.03 9.67 0.89
C ASN A 172 -6.46 10.87 1.64
N ASP A 173 -5.27 11.32 1.26
CA ASP A 173 -4.62 12.48 1.88
C ASP A 173 -5.10 13.81 1.30
N GLN A 174 -5.80 13.82 0.14
CA GLN A 174 -6.39 15.02 -0.46
C GLN A 174 -7.57 15.63 0.34
N TYR A 175 -8.02 14.96 1.38
CA TYR A 175 -9.15 15.38 2.19
C TYR A 175 -8.72 16.05 3.50
N GLY A 176 -7.81 17.03 3.40
CA GLY A 176 -7.36 17.87 4.50
C GLY A 176 -6.00 17.49 5.09
N ALA A 177 -5.28 16.56 4.47
CA ALA A 177 -3.93 16.18 4.89
C ALA A 177 -2.85 16.41 3.80
N GLU A 178 -3.24 17.02 2.69
CA GLU A 178 -2.37 17.26 1.54
C GLU A 178 -1.15 18.11 1.87
N ASN A 179 -1.29 19.09 2.76
CA ASN A 179 -0.17 19.97 3.13
C ASN A 179 0.88 19.31 4.01
N GLU A 180 0.55 18.19 4.65
CA GLU A 180 1.53 17.39 5.42
C GLU A 180 2.11 16.23 4.62
N TYR A 181 1.63 15.99 3.39
CA TYR A 181 1.97 14.79 2.63
C TYR A 181 3.48 14.68 2.37
N GLU A 182 4.12 15.76 1.91
CA GLU A 182 5.55 15.80 1.66
C GLU A 182 6.38 15.51 2.93
N SER A 183 6.04 16.16 4.04
CA SER A 183 6.71 15.95 5.32
C SER A 183 6.55 14.51 5.81
N ASN A 184 5.32 13.97 5.77
CA ASN A 184 5.05 12.58 6.15
C ASN A 184 5.76 11.59 5.23
N MET A 185 5.88 11.88 3.93
CA MET A 185 6.61 11.05 2.98
C MET A 185 8.11 11.01 3.29
N LYS A 186 8.72 12.15 3.62
CA LYS A 186 10.13 12.20 4.02
C LYS A 186 10.39 11.35 5.27
N HIS A 187 9.51 11.42 6.26
CA HIS A 187 9.57 10.58 7.46
C HIS A 187 9.39 9.11 7.11
N PHE A 188 8.43 8.78 6.26
CA PHE A 188 8.12 7.42 5.83
C PHE A 188 9.32 6.77 5.13
N ILE A 189 9.94 7.45 4.16
CA ILE A 189 11.14 6.96 3.45
C ILE A 189 12.31 6.74 4.43
N LYS A 190 12.53 7.70 5.34
CA LYS A 190 13.58 7.61 6.35
C LYS A 190 13.40 6.40 7.26
N ASP A 191 12.18 6.19 7.76
CA ASP A 191 11.87 5.10 8.68
C ASP A 191 11.92 3.74 7.98
N ILE A 192 11.41 3.61 6.76
CA ILE A 192 11.54 2.38 5.96
C ILE A 192 13.02 2.01 5.78
N ARG A 193 13.87 2.96 5.37
CA ARG A 193 15.30 2.72 5.19
C ARG A 193 16.00 2.33 6.49
N LYS A 194 15.62 2.94 7.60
CA LYS A 194 16.12 2.63 8.93
C LYS A 194 15.68 1.23 9.38
N ASP A 195 14.39 0.95 9.34
CA ASP A 195 13.82 -0.30 9.87
C ASP A 195 14.25 -1.52 9.05
N LEU A 196 14.57 -1.33 7.76
CA LEU A 196 15.14 -2.36 6.89
C LEU A 196 16.67 -2.42 6.94
N ASN A 197 17.32 -1.55 7.71
CA ASN A 197 18.78 -1.40 7.71
C ASN A 197 19.36 -1.23 6.29
N ALA A 198 18.66 -0.50 5.42
CA ALA A 198 18.98 -0.30 4.02
C ALA A 198 19.00 1.21 3.66
N PRO A 199 20.02 1.98 4.10
CA PRO A 199 20.04 3.44 4.00
C PRO A 199 20.00 3.97 2.55
N LYS A 200 20.38 3.14 1.59
CA LYS A 200 20.39 3.48 0.15
C LYS A 200 19.27 2.77 -0.63
N LEU A 201 18.30 2.19 0.06
CA LEU A 201 17.19 1.48 -0.60
C LEU A 201 16.56 2.37 -1.68
N PRO A 202 16.48 1.92 -2.94
CA PRO A 202 15.72 2.60 -3.98
C PRO A 202 14.26 2.75 -3.55
N PHE A 203 13.72 3.97 -3.71
CA PHE A 203 12.35 4.27 -3.37
C PHE A 203 11.68 4.95 -4.56
N VAL A 204 10.68 4.30 -5.15
CA VAL A 204 9.95 4.78 -6.31
C VAL A 204 8.57 5.23 -5.88
N ILE A 205 8.23 6.47 -6.18
CA ILE A 205 6.91 7.05 -5.91
C ILE A 205 6.18 7.17 -7.24
N ALA A 206 5.06 6.47 -7.35
CA ALA A 206 4.18 6.59 -8.51
C ALA A 206 3.20 7.74 -8.30
N ALA A 207 3.28 8.76 -9.14
CA ALA A 207 2.36 9.88 -9.11
C ALA A 207 0.92 9.44 -9.47
N MET A 208 -0.04 9.96 -8.71
CA MET A 208 -1.45 9.65 -8.91
C MET A 208 -1.98 10.33 -10.19
N GLY A 209 -2.40 9.55 -11.17
CA GLY A 209 -2.85 10.01 -12.50
C GLY A 209 -4.32 10.43 -12.56
N GLN A 210 -4.83 11.20 -11.61
CA GLN A 210 -6.27 11.46 -11.46
C GLN A 210 -6.92 12.32 -12.52
N ASN A 211 -6.14 13.03 -13.32
CA ASN A 211 -6.63 13.87 -14.39
C ASN A 211 -6.10 13.40 -15.77
N GLY A 212 -5.80 12.11 -15.88
CA GLY A 212 -5.17 11.53 -17.06
C GLY A 212 -3.79 12.16 -17.33
N SER A 213 -3.56 12.62 -18.56
CA SER A 213 -2.32 13.30 -18.96
C SER A 213 -2.23 14.78 -18.54
N LYS A 214 -3.29 15.33 -17.92
CA LYS A 214 -3.32 16.72 -17.44
C LYS A 214 -2.93 16.76 -15.98
N PRO A 215 -2.26 17.85 -15.51
CA PRO A 215 -1.99 18.03 -14.07
C PRO A 215 -3.27 17.96 -13.25
N ALA A 216 -3.18 17.36 -12.07
CA ALA A 216 -4.26 17.42 -11.10
C ALA A 216 -4.51 18.87 -10.63
N LYS A 217 -5.58 19.09 -9.89
CA LYS A 217 -5.97 20.39 -9.35
C LYS A 217 -6.18 20.29 -7.85
N GLY A 218 -6.12 21.45 -7.17
CA GLY A 218 -6.38 21.54 -5.73
C GLY A 218 -5.47 20.63 -4.91
N ALA A 219 -6.01 20.01 -3.88
CA ALA A 219 -5.30 19.15 -2.94
C ALA A 219 -4.49 18.03 -3.61
N MET A 220 -5.03 17.43 -4.68
CA MET A 220 -4.32 16.38 -5.40
C MET A 220 -3.07 16.89 -6.14
N LEU A 221 -3.07 18.14 -6.61
CA LEU A 221 -1.86 18.75 -7.18
C LEU A 221 -0.76 18.88 -6.13
N ILE A 222 -1.11 19.27 -4.91
CA ILE A 222 -0.16 19.36 -3.78
C ILE A 222 0.47 17.98 -3.52
N ILE A 223 -0.35 16.93 -3.47
CA ILE A 223 0.14 15.55 -3.28
C ILE A 223 1.03 15.08 -4.44
N GLN A 224 0.71 15.44 -5.68
CA GLN A 224 1.54 15.08 -6.84
C GLN A 224 2.88 15.81 -6.88
N GLN A 225 2.97 16.97 -6.25
CA GLN A 225 4.18 17.79 -6.20
C GLN A 225 5.07 17.47 -4.99
N ALA A 226 4.52 16.79 -4.00
CA ALA A 226 5.22 16.37 -2.79
C ALA A 226 6.15 15.17 -3.06
#